data_e6f1ffa28b36653f6ce1bfe49ace2d8b
#
_entry.id   e6f1ffa28b36653f6ce1bfe49ace2d8b
#
_cell.length_a   1.000
_cell.length_b   1.000
_cell.length_c   1.000
_cell.angle_alpha   90.00
_cell.angle_beta   90.00
_cell.angle_gamma   90.00
#
_symmetry.space_group_name_H-M   'P 1'
#
loop_
_entity.id
_entity.type
_entity.pdbx_description
1 polymer ?
#
loop_
_entity_poly.entity_id
_entity_poly.type
_entity_poly.pdbx_seq_one_letter_code
_entity_poly.pdbx_strand_id
1 'polypeptide(L)'
;TAMFSVSLSLIPLFTEKGMTYELAALALGLLGAGQVIGRLLYMVIPHTAAPWVPLVTTTGLSAFSIALLALVPGPPWLLISIGILAGAVRGAQTLVQGSAAADRWGTRNYGAINGIIAAPLTIVTAFGPSLGPLLAVATGSYSSMALMAVGLALVALIFARFS
;
A
#
# COMPACT_ATOMS: atom_id res chain seq x y z
N THR A 1 0.27 0.35 6.23
CA THR A 1 1.37 1.27 6.59
C THR A 1 2.54 1.12 5.61
N ALA A 2 3.07 -0.11 5.37
CA ALA A 2 4.20 -0.35 4.46
C ALA A 2 3.99 0.30 3.08
N MET A 3 2.85 0.03 2.45
CA MET A 3 2.48 0.62 1.15
C MET A 3 2.36 2.15 1.19
N PHE A 4 1.91 2.71 2.33
CA PHE A 4 1.82 4.16 2.51
C PHE A 4 3.21 4.82 2.53
N SER A 5 4.14 4.29 3.32
CA SER A 5 5.51 4.81 3.40
C SER A 5 6.24 4.71 2.05
N VAL A 6 6.10 3.58 1.34
CA VAL A 6 6.69 3.42 0.00
C VAL A 6 6.10 4.42 -1.00
N SER A 7 4.78 4.66 -0.95
CA SER A 7 4.15 5.64 -1.86
C SER A 7 4.64 7.07 -1.62
N LEU A 8 4.90 7.45 -0.37
CA LEU A 8 5.46 8.77 -0.04
C LEU A 8 6.92 8.90 -0.47
N SER A 9 7.65 7.80 -0.51
CA SER A 9 9.05 7.74 -0.95
C SER A 9 9.20 7.37 -2.44
N LEU A 10 8.12 7.41 -3.22
CA LEU A 10 8.13 6.95 -4.62
C LEU A 10 9.05 7.81 -5.50
N ILE A 11 9.02 9.13 -5.32
CA ILE A 11 9.89 10.04 -6.09
C ILE A 11 11.36 9.71 -5.85
N PRO A 12 11.88 9.72 -4.60
CA PRO A 12 13.28 9.37 -4.37
C PRO A 12 13.61 7.92 -4.79
N LEU A 13 12.70 6.96 -4.65
CA LEU A 13 12.88 5.59 -5.13
C LEU A 13 13.08 5.54 -6.65
N PHE A 14 12.28 6.28 -7.42
CA PHE A 14 12.37 6.30 -8.87
C PHE A 14 13.57 7.11 -9.38
N THR A 15 13.95 8.18 -8.69
CA THR A 15 15.18 8.93 -9.00
C THR A 15 16.44 8.10 -8.71
N GLU A 16 16.44 7.29 -7.63
CA GLU A 16 17.50 6.31 -7.36
C GLU A 16 17.64 5.29 -8.51
N LYS A 17 16.54 4.92 -9.16
CA LYS A 17 16.49 4.03 -10.33
C LYS A 17 16.79 4.73 -11.66
N GLY A 18 17.24 5.98 -11.63
CA GLY A 18 17.65 6.73 -12.81
C GLY A 18 16.54 7.47 -13.55
N MET A 19 15.33 7.58 -13.00
CA MET A 19 14.28 8.44 -13.57
C MET A 19 14.57 9.91 -13.27
N THR A 20 14.19 10.80 -14.21
CA THR A 20 14.19 12.24 -13.95
C THR A 20 13.13 12.57 -12.89
N TYR A 21 13.34 13.67 -12.16
CA TYR A 21 12.39 14.13 -11.14
C TYR A 21 10.98 14.35 -11.71
N GLU A 22 10.88 14.89 -12.92
CA GLU A 22 9.61 15.15 -13.61
C GLU A 22 8.84 13.86 -13.90
N LEU A 23 9.53 12.83 -14.42
CA LEU A 23 8.92 11.52 -14.67
C LEU A 23 8.54 10.81 -13.38
N ALA A 24 9.34 10.93 -12.31
CA ALA A 24 9.03 10.37 -11.01
C ALA A 24 7.80 11.07 -10.37
N ALA A 25 7.68 12.39 -10.54
CA ALA A 25 6.51 13.16 -10.10
C ALA A 25 5.25 12.77 -10.90
N LEU A 26 5.37 12.61 -12.24
CA LEU A 26 4.28 12.08 -13.08
C LEU A 26 3.84 10.69 -12.62
N ALA A 27 4.80 9.80 -12.35
CA ALA A 27 4.51 8.45 -11.85
C ALA A 27 3.75 8.46 -10.52
N LEU A 28 4.08 9.39 -9.62
CA LEU A 28 3.34 9.58 -8.36
C LEU A 28 1.90 10.05 -8.63
N GLY A 29 1.70 10.97 -9.58
CA GLY A 29 0.36 11.40 -10.02
C GLY A 29 -0.45 10.24 -10.60
N LEU A 30 0.17 9.42 -11.46
CA LEU A 30 -0.46 8.24 -12.06
C LEU A 30 -0.74 7.14 -11.05
N LEU A 31 0.07 6.99 -10.00
CA LEU A 31 -0.26 6.15 -8.84
C LEU A 31 -1.59 6.62 -8.21
N GLY A 32 -1.79 7.92 -8.09
CA GLY A 32 -3.07 8.49 -7.63
C GLY A 32 -4.24 8.11 -8.53
N ALA A 33 -4.08 8.20 -9.86
CA ALA A 33 -5.08 7.72 -10.82
C ALA A 33 -5.34 6.22 -10.65
N GLY A 34 -4.29 5.42 -10.48
CA GLY A 34 -4.39 3.99 -10.15
C GLY A 34 -5.27 3.74 -8.92
N GLN A 35 -5.15 4.56 -7.87
CA GLN A 35 -5.98 4.41 -6.66
C GLN A 35 -7.48 4.58 -6.96
N VAL A 36 -7.84 5.51 -7.84
CA VAL A 36 -9.24 5.69 -8.25
C VAL A 36 -9.72 4.44 -9.00
N ILE A 37 -8.94 3.97 -9.97
CA ILE A 37 -9.24 2.75 -10.73
C ILE A 37 -9.42 1.55 -9.78
N GLY A 38 -8.51 1.36 -8.83
CA GLY A 38 -8.57 0.27 -7.86
C GLY A 38 -9.82 0.31 -6.97
N ARG A 39 -10.27 1.50 -6.57
CA ARG A 39 -11.53 1.65 -5.83
C ARG A 39 -12.74 1.30 -6.68
N LEU A 40 -12.79 1.77 -7.91
CA LEU A 40 -13.88 1.47 -8.83
C LEU A 40 -13.96 -0.04 -9.13
N LEU A 41 -12.83 -0.68 -9.42
CA LEU A 41 -12.77 -2.12 -9.65
C LEU A 41 -13.23 -2.90 -8.41
N TYR A 42 -12.79 -2.50 -7.22
CA TYR A 42 -13.20 -3.15 -5.98
C TYR A 42 -14.71 -3.06 -5.72
N MET A 43 -15.34 -1.93 -6.06
CA MET A 43 -16.78 -1.74 -5.89
C MET A 43 -17.63 -2.63 -6.81
N VAL A 44 -17.10 -3.03 -7.97
CA VAL A 44 -17.81 -3.86 -8.96
C VAL A 44 -17.64 -5.36 -8.65
N ILE A 45 -16.61 -5.75 -7.89
CA ILE A 45 -16.38 -7.16 -7.54
C ILE A 45 -17.43 -7.62 -6.52
N PRO A 46 -18.18 -8.72 -6.77
CA PRO A 46 -19.14 -9.25 -5.81
C PRO A 46 -18.45 -9.65 -4.50
N HIS A 47 -18.96 -9.15 -3.37
CA HIS A 47 -18.41 -9.40 -2.02
C HIS A 47 -19.05 -10.64 -1.39
N THR A 48 -19.01 -11.78 -2.09
CA THR A 48 -19.55 -13.07 -1.59
C THR A 48 -18.54 -13.88 -0.81
N ALA A 49 -17.29 -13.42 -0.75
CA ALA A 49 -16.20 -14.12 -0.08
C ALA A 49 -16.21 -13.90 1.43
N ALA A 50 -15.59 -14.82 2.17
CA ALA A 50 -15.38 -14.68 3.62
C ALA A 50 -14.64 -13.37 3.96
N PRO A 51 -14.93 -12.72 5.11
CA PRO A 51 -14.39 -11.38 5.47
C PRO A 51 -12.85 -11.27 5.46
N TRP A 52 -12.14 -12.37 5.66
CA TRP A 52 -10.67 -12.41 5.63
C TRP A 52 -10.09 -12.39 4.21
N VAL A 53 -10.86 -12.83 3.20
CA VAL A 53 -10.35 -12.97 1.81
C VAL A 53 -9.94 -11.61 1.20
N PRO A 54 -10.76 -10.54 1.24
CA PRO A 54 -10.35 -9.24 0.72
C PRO A 54 -9.10 -8.68 1.43
N LEU A 55 -8.96 -8.94 2.73
CA LEU A 55 -7.79 -8.49 3.50
C LEU A 55 -6.52 -9.21 3.07
N VAL A 56 -6.57 -10.54 2.95
CA VAL A 56 -5.43 -11.37 2.53
C VAL A 56 -5.03 -11.04 1.09
N THR A 57 -5.99 -10.94 0.18
CA THR A 57 -5.71 -10.66 -1.24
C THR A 57 -5.11 -9.27 -1.43
N THR A 58 -5.69 -8.23 -0.83
CA THR A 58 -5.15 -6.86 -0.96
C THR A 58 -3.80 -6.70 -0.26
N THR A 59 -3.57 -7.38 0.86
CA THR A 59 -2.27 -7.36 1.56
C THR A 59 -1.21 -8.11 0.74
N GLY A 60 -1.54 -9.26 0.16
CA GLY A 60 -0.65 -10.02 -0.72
C GLY A 60 -0.29 -9.24 -1.99
N LEU A 61 -1.28 -8.63 -2.64
CA LEU A 61 -1.05 -7.77 -3.80
C LEU A 61 -0.22 -6.52 -3.44
N SER A 62 -0.39 -5.97 -2.22
CA SER A 62 0.45 -4.88 -1.73
C SER A 62 1.90 -5.31 -1.57
N ALA A 63 2.15 -6.46 -0.93
CA ALA A 63 3.50 -7.01 -0.79
C ALA A 63 4.15 -7.26 -2.16
N PHE A 64 3.41 -7.85 -3.08
CA PHE A 64 3.86 -8.10 -4.46
C PHE A 64 4.19 -6.79 -5.21
N SER A 65 3.31 -5.78 -5.15
CA SER A 65 3.54 -4.49 -5.79
C SER A 65 4.76 -3.76 -5.23
N ILE A 66 4.95 -3.80 -3.90
CA ILE A 66 6.14 -3.22 -3.26
C ILE A 66 7.41 -3.97 -3.69
N ALA A 67 7.35 -5.30 -3.76
CA ALA A 67 8.47 -6.12 -4.22
C ALA A 67 8.86 -5.78 -5.67
N LEU A 68 7.88 -5.60 -6.56
CA LEU A 68 8.14 -5.14 -7.92
C LEU A 68 8.79 -3.75 -7.94
N LEU A 69 8.28 -2.80 -7.14
CA LEU A 69 8.87 -1.46 -7.02
C LEU A 69 10.30 -1.49 -6.49
N ALA A 70 10.62 -2.43 -5.58
CA ALA A 70 11.96 -2.57 -5.01
C ALA A 70 12.93 -3.23 -5.99
N LEU A 71 12.54 -4.38 -6.56
CA LEU A 71 13.45 -5.30 -7.24
C LEU A 71 13.61 -5.01 -8.75
N VAL A 72 12.58 -4.45 -9.41
CA VAL A 72 12.63 -4.27 -10.86
C VAL A 72 13.46 -3.02 -11.20
N PRO A 73 14.67 -3.16 -11.76
CA PRO A 73 15.35 -2.08 -12.46
C PRO A 73 14.76 -2.07 -13.87
N GLY A 74 14.10 -1.02 -14.28
CA GLY A 74 13.47 -1.05 -15.60
C GLY A 74 13.39 0.31 -16.25
N PRO A 75 13.00 0.31 -17.54
CA PRO A 75 12.75 1.57 -18.23
C PRO A 75 11.61 2.33 -17.55
N PRO A 76 11.57 3.67 -17.70
CA PRO A 76 10.58 4.51 -17.00
C PRO A 76 9.12 4.06 -17.17
N TRP A 77 8.75 3.63 -18.38
CA TRP A 77 7.38 3.17 -18.64
C TRP A 77 6.98 1.95 -17.81
N LEU A 78 7.92 1.03 -17.57
CA LEU A 78 7.67 -0.15 -16.73
C LEU A 78 7.48 0.24 -15.27
N LEU A 79 8.34 1.12 -14.75
CA LEU A 79 8.23 1.63 -13.38
C LEU A 79 6.94 2.40 -13.16
N ILE A 80 6.51 3.19 -14.14
CA ILE A 80 5.21 3.89 -14.12
C ILE A 80 4.06 2.87 -14.07
N SER A 81 4.09 1.82 -14.90
CA SER A 81 3.05 0.78 -14.92
C SER A 81 2.95 0.06 -13.58
N ILE A 82 4.09 -0.28 -12.96
CA ILE A 82 4.13 -0.86 -11.62
C ILE A 82 3.57 0.12 -10.58
N GLY A 83 3.88 1.42 -10.73
CA GLY A 83 3.34 2.49 -9.89
C GLY A 83 1.81 2.59 -9.96
N ILE A 84 1.22 2.51 -11.16
CA ILE A 84 -0.23 2.49 -11.37
C ILE A 84 -0.85 1.25 -10.71
N LEU A 85 -0.25 0.08 -10.90
CA LEU A 85 -0.70 -1.18 -10.26
C LEU A 85 -0.67 -1.05 -8.73
N ALA A 86 0.44 -0.55 -8.18
CA ALA A 86 0.59 -0.30 -6.75
C ALA A 86 -0.47 0.68 -6.23
N GLY A 87 -0.78 1.70 -7.02
CA GLY A 87 -1.88 2.64 -6.75
C GLY A 87 -3.23 1.93 -6.70
N ALA A 88 -3.55 1.09 -7.69
CA ALA A 88 -4.82 0.36 -7.74
C ALA A 88 -5.00 -0.56 -6.52
N VAL A 89 -3.97 -1.31 -6.16
CA VAL A 89 -3.96 -2.16 -4.96
C VAL A 89 -4.20 -1.33 -3.69
N ARG A 90 -3.52 -0.18 -3.57
CA ARG A 90 -3.70 0.73 -2.44
C ARG A 90 -5.11 1.31 -2.39
N GLY A 91 -5.69 1.64 -3.54
CA GLY A 91 -7.07 2.11 -3.64
C GLY A 91 -8.07 1.08 -3.12
N ALA A 92 -7.97 -0.16 -3.57
CA ALA A 92 -8.79 -1.28 -3.08
C ALA A 92 -8.59 -1.51 -1.57
N GLN A 93 -7.34 -1.50 -1.09
CA GLN A 93 -7.01 -1.70 0.32
C GLN A 93 -7.66 -0.67 1.25
N THR A 94 -7.82 0.59 0.82
CA THR A 94 -8.50 1.61 1.64
C THR A 94 -9.98 1.29 1.84
N LEU A 95 -10.65 0.71 0.85
CA LEU A 95 -12.04 0.27 0.98
C LEU A 95 -12.17 -0.96 1.89
N VAL A 96 -11.30 -1.95 1.72
CA VAL A 96 -11.24 -3.13 2.61
C VAL A 96 -11.03 -2.72 4.08
N GLN A 97 -10.14 -1.77 4.35
CA GLN A 97 -9.92 -1.26 5.71
C GLN A 97 -11.16 -0.52 6.25
N GLY A 98 -11.86 0.24 5.40
CA GLY A 98 -13.07 0.95 5.77
C GLY A 98 -14.24 0.02 6.09
N SER A 99 -14.41 -1.09 5.37
CA SER A 99 -15.49 -2.05 5.59
C SER A 99 -15.18 -3.08 6.68
N ALA A 100 -13.92 -3.33 7.00
CA ALA A 100 -13.47 -4.42 7.86
C ALA A 100 -14.17 -4.49 9.22
N ALA A 101 -14.47 -3.36 9.84
CA ALA A 101 -15.18 -3.31 11.12
C ALA A 101 -16.65 -3.70 10.97
N ALA A 102 -17.33 -3.22 9.93
CA ALA A 102 -18.72 -3.53 9.64
C ALA A 102 -18.91 -5.00 9.25
N ASP A 103 -18.00 -5.54 8.44
CA ASP A 103 -18.05 -6.91 7.94
C ASP A 103 -17.88 -7.97 9.04
N ARG A 104 -17.16 -7.62 10.15
CA ARG A 104 -16.87 -8.54 11.25
C ARG A 104 -17.81 -8.39 12.44
N TRP A 105 -18.15 -7.14 12.79
CA TRP A 105 -18.91 -6.84 14.02
C TRP A 105 -20.24 -6.15 13.76
N GLY A 106 -20.63 -6.01 12.49
CA GLY A 106 -21.87 -5.34 12.11
C GLY A 106 -21.79 -3.81 12.29
N THR A 107 -22.92 -3.15 12.03
CA THR A 107 -22.99 -1.67 11.98
C THR A 107 -23.44 -1.03 13.30
N ARG A 108 -23.94 -1.81 14.28
CA ARG A 108 -24.58 -1.26 15.49
C ARG A 108 -23.67 -0.35 16.31
N ASN A 109 -22.38 -0.69 16.47
CA ASN A 109 -21.37 0.07 17.21
C ASN A 109 -20.17 0.44 16.32
N TYR A 110 -20.42 0.62 15.03
CA TYR A 110 -19.37 0.82 14.02
C TYR A 110 -18.37 1.92 14.41
N GLY A 111 -18.86 3.08 14.86
CA GLY A 111 -17.99 4.21 15.20
C GLY A 111 -16.99 3.90 16.32
N ALA A 112 -17.45 3.25 17.40
CA ALA A 112 -16.59 2.88 18.51
C ALA A 112 -15.57 1.80 18.11
N ILE A 113 -16.03 0.74 17.43
CA ILE A 113 -15.16 -0.35 16.97
C ILE A 113 -14.13 0.15 15.96
N ASN A 114 -14.59 0.90 14.95
CA ASN A 114 -13.69 1.45 13.95
C ASN A 114 -12.69 2.44 14.55
N GLY A 115 -13.09 3.23 15.56
CA GLY A 115 -12.20 4.13 16.29
C GLY A 115 -11.06 3.38 17.00
N ILE A 116 -11.37 2.27 17.67
CA ILE A 116 -10.36 1.43 18.33
C ILE A 116 -9.41 0.79 17.32
N ILE A 117 -9.92 0.30 16.18
CA ILE A 117 -9.11 -0.31 15.13
C ILE A 117 -8.26 0.75 14.42
N ALA A 118 -8.83 1.92 14.16
CA ALA A 118 -8.15 3.00 13.43
C ALA A 118 -7.10 3.72 14.27
N ALA A 119 -7.23 3.77 15.61
CA ALA A 119 -6.31 4.50 16.47
C ALA A 119 -4.83 4.06 16.30
N PRO A 120 -4.47 2.78 16.45
CA PRO A 120 -3.09 2.33 16.24
C PRO A 120 -2.63 2.54 14.79
N LEU A 121 -3.53 2.36 13.81
CA LEU A 121 -3.23 2.61 12.41
C LEU A 121 -2.89 4.07 12.15
N THR A 122 -3.66 4.99 12.72
CA THR A 122 -3.44 6.44 12.60
C THR A 122 -2.11 6.85 13.22
N ILE A 123 -1.79 6.34 14.40
CA ILE A 123 -0.50 6.61 15.06
C ILE A 123 0.66 6.15 14.16
N VAL A 124 0.62 4.93 13.66
CA VAL A 124 1.70 4.40 12.81
C VAL A 124 1.78 5.12 11.46
N THR A 125 0.65 5.53 10.88
CA THR A 125 0.65 6.28 9.61
C THR A 125 1.13 7.72 9.78
N ALA A 126 0.95 8.33 10.95
CA ALA A 126 1.49 9.66 11.24
C ALA A 126 3.03 9.69 11.15
N PHE A 127 3.70 8.59 11.49
CA PHE A 127 5.15 8.45 11.33
C PHE A 127 5.58 8.06 9.90
N GLY A 128 4.63 7.69 9.04
CA GLY A 128 4.89 7.24 7.66
C GLY A 128 5.83 8.13 6.84
N PRO A 129 5.62 9.46 6.82
CA PRO A 129 6.50 10.39 6.09
C PRO A 129 7.94 10.38 6.57
N SER A 130 8.17 10.15 7.86
CA SER A 130 9.50 10.12 8.46
C SER A 130 10.17 8.74 8.39
N LEU A 131 9.39 7.67 8.50
CA LEU A 131 9.91 6.29 8.50
C LEU A 131 10.59 5.91 7.19
N GLY A 132 10.03 6.31 6.05
CA GLY A 132 10.62 6.03 4.75
C GLY A 132 12.03 6.58 4.61
N PRO A 133 12.24 7.90 4.72
CA PRO A 133 13.57 8.49 4.64
C PRO A 133 14.54 7.99 5.72
N LEU A 134 14.09 7.83 6.98
CA LEU A 134 14.94 7.30 8.05
C LEU A 134 15.44 5.88 7.75
N LEU A 135 14.57 5.00 7.28
CA LEU A 135 14.96 3.65 6.88
C LEU A 135 15.88 3.68 5.65
N ALA A 136 15.64 4.56 4.69
CA ALA A 136 16.49 4.71 3.52
C ALA A 136 17.91 5.17 3.92
N VAL A 137 18.03 6.12 4.86
CA VAL A 137 19.34 6.55 5.41
C VAL A 137 20.01 5.40 6.15
N ALA A 138 19.28 4.66 6.98
CA ALA A 138 19.84 3.54 7.76
C ALA A 138 20.28 2.37 6.88
N THR A 139 19.61 2.12 5.74
CA THR A 139 19.89 1.00 4.82
C THR A 139 20.74 1.41 3.63
N GLY A 140 20.98 2.70 3.44
CA GLY A 140 21.78 3.25 2.35
C GLY A 140 21.04 3.37 1.01
N SER A 141 19.78 2.92 0.89
CA SER A 141 18.99 3.06 -0.34
C SER A 141 17.47 2.97 -0.11
N TYR A 142 16.70 3.62 -1.00
CA TYR A 142 15.25 3.51 -1.01
C TYR A 142 14.77 2.14 -1.47
N SER A 143 15.51 1.46 -2.33
CA SER A 143 15.20 0.09 -2.74
C SER A 143 15.31 -0.89 -1.56
N SER A 144 16.33 -0.76 -0.71
CA SER A 144 16.46 -1.55 0.53
C SER A 144 15.35 -1.25 1.53
N MET A 145 14.97 0.00 1.71
CA MET A 145 13.80 0.40 2.51
C MET A 145 12.51 -0.26 2.00
N ALA A 146 12.31 -0.28 0.68
CA ALA A 146 11.14 -0.93 0.09
C ALA A 146 11.14 -2.46 0.34
N LEU A 147 12.29 -3.13 0.32
CA LEU A 147 12.42 -4.55 0.68
C LEU A 147 12.06 -4.82 2.15
N MET A 148 12.46 -3.94 3.08
CA MET A 148 12.01 -4.04 4.47
C MET A 148 10.49 -3.88 4.59
N ALA A 149 9.90 -2.97 3.80
CA ALA A 149 8.45 -2.82 3.73
C ALA A 149 7.75 -4.07 3.18
N VAL A 150 8.36 -4.81 2.24
CA VAL A 150 7.89 -6.15 1.80
C VAL A 150 7.87 -7.12 2.98
N GLY A 151 8.96 -7.20 3.75
CA GLY A 151 9.02 -8.06 4.94
C GLY A 151 7.88 -7.79 5.92
N LEU A 152 7.63 -6.51 6.22
CA LEU A 152 6.50 -6.09 7.07
C LEU A 152 5.14 -6.46 6.47
N ALA A 153 4.97 -6.34 5.15
CA ALA A 153 3.74 -6.70 4.47
C ALA A 153 3.50 -8.22 4.49
N LEU A 154 4.56 -9.04 4.37
CA LEU A 154 4.46 -10.50 4.48
C LEU A 154 4.11 -10.93 5.90
N VAL A 155 4.68 -10.32 6.92
CA VAL A 155 4.29 -10.54 8.33
C VAL A 155 2.80 -10.20 8.52
N ALA A 156 2.36 -9.04 8.01
CA ALA A 156 0.96 -8.65 8.05
C ALA A 156 0.04 -9.64 7.31
N LEU A 157 0.51 -10.24 6.21
CA LEU A 157 -0.23 -11.26 5.46
C LEU A 157 -0.48 -12.53 6.28
N ILE A 158 0.52 -12.96 7.06
CA ILE A 158 0.38 -14.11 7.97
C ILE A 158 -0.71 -13.83 9.00
N PHE A 159 -0.67 -12.66 9.65
CA PHE A 159 -1.69 -12.28 10.64
C PHE A 159 -3.08 -12.07 10.02
N ALA A 160 -3.15 -11.58 8.78
CA ALA A 160 -4.42 -11.36 8.09
C ALA A 160 -5.22 -12.66 7.86
N ARG A 161 -4.56 -13.81 7.81
CA ARG A 161 -5.23 -15.11 7.68
C ARG A 161 -5.94 -15.54 8.97
N PHE A 162 -5.45 -15.09 10.12
CA PHE A 162 -5.98 -15.47 11.44
C PHE A 162 -6.97 -14.44 12.00
N SER A 163 -7.22 -13.37 11.27
CA SER A 163 -8.17 -12.31 11.62
C SER A 163 -9.49 -12.49 10.88
#